data_c937fa80e61eae4e15bf6b8b8ec69899
#
_entry.id   c937fa80e61eae4e15bf6b8b8ec69899
#
_cell.length_a   1.000
_cell.length_b   1.000
_cell.length_c   1.000
_cell.angle_alpha   90.00
_cell.angle_beta   90.00
_cell.angle_gamma   90.00
#
_symmetry.space_group_name_H-M   'P 1'
#
loop_
_entity.id
_entity.type
_entity.pdbx_description
1 polymer ?
#
loop_
_entity_poly.entity_id
_entity_poly.type
_entity_poly.pdbx_seq_one_letter_code
_entity_poly.pdbx_strand_id
1 'polypeptide(L)'
;MDQPRYSAAWLCRWREEITDAVGAMVATFEETHGYPPGRNEIRVADDDDRRAAREYARETLGFEELRTFYASIGEVVLSDVGNGYFIHAARDVLDQLAEDGDVALPDADDPLGMVIGSDGGGRLYVADWGGAIHRSRTAAVDEGEFDKVTEDLPEFLDLIRRSVTRFVETGETGSL
;
A
#
# COMPACT_ATOMS: atom_id res chain seq x y z
N MET A 1 -26.54 6.31 4.12
CA MET A 1 -25.40 7.16 3.69
C MET A 1 -24.50 6.33 2.78
N ASP A 2 -24.40 6.74 1.55
CA ASP A 2 -23.46 6.06 0.64
C ASP A 2 -22.04 6.30 1.11
N GLN A 3 -21.30 5.23 1.35
CA GLN A 3 -19.86 5.33 1.52
C GLN A 3 -19.27 5.95 0.24
N PRO A 4 -18.32 6.88 0.37
CA PRO A 4 -17.71 7.46 -0.82
C PRO A 4 -17.08 6.34 -1.67
N ARG A 5 -17.53 6.25 -2.90
CA ARG A 5 -17.08 5.23 -3.85
C ARG A 5 -15.60 5.40 -4.13
N TYR A 6 -14.86 4.30 -4.12
CA TYR A 6 -13.44 4.25 -4.51
C TYR A 6 -13.24 4.86 -5.90
N SER A 7 -12.44 5.92 -5.96
CA SER A 7 -12.25 6.76 -7.15
C SER A 7 -11.03 7.67 -6.97
N ALA A 8 -10.68 8.43 -8.02
CA ALA A 8 -9.64 9.45 -7.92
C ALA A 8 -9.91 10.48 -6.81
N ALA A 9 -11.17 10.90 -6.64
CA ALA A 9 -11.55 11.83 -5.57
C ALA A 9 -11.40 11.21 -4.18
N TRP A 10 -11.76 9.94 -4.03
CA TRP A 10 -11.57 9.18 -2.80
C TRP A 10 -10.08 9.08 -2.45
N LEU A 11 -9.23 8.77 -3.42
CA LEU A 11 -7.78 8.66 -3.25
C LEU A 11 -7.14 10.01 -2.91
N CYS A 12 -7.62 11.10 -3.48
CA CYS A 12 -7.16 12.45 -3.12
C CYS A 12 -7.41 12.74 -1.64
N ARG A 13 -8.63 12.49 -1.15
CA ARG A 13 -8.97 12.67 0.28
C ARG A 13 -8.15 11.74 1.18
N TRP A 14 -8.02 10.48 0.81
CA TRP A 14 -7.22 9.50 1.54
C TRP A 14 -5.78 9.98 1.71
N ARG A 15 -5.16 10.46 0.63
CA ARG A 15 -3.81 11.01 0.64
C ARG A 15 -3.70 12.25 1.53
N GLU A 16 -4.64 13.18 1.40
CA GLU A 16 -4.67 14.41 2.19
C GLU A 16 -4.80 14.15 3.69
N GLU A 17 -5.69 13.27 4.08
CA GLU A 17 -5.88 12.90 5.49
C GLU A 17 -4.61 12.30 6.11
N ILE A 18 -3.96 11.39 5.40
CA ILE A 18 -2.71 10.78 5.86
C ILE A 18 -1.58 11.80 5.89
N THR A 19 -1.46 12.61 4.84
CA THR A 19 -0.42 13.65 4.74
C THR A 19 -0.54 14.64 5.89
N ASP A 20 -1.74 15.09 6.23
CA ASP A 20 -1.97 16.01 7.35
C ASP A 20 -1.62 15.38 8.70
N ALA A 21 -2.05 14.13 8.93
CA ALA A 21 -1.74 13.42 10.17
C ALA A 21 -0.24 13.20 10.34
N VAL A 22 0.44 12.74 9.30
CA VAL A 22 1.89 12.51 9.31
C VAL A 22 2.66 13.83 9.42
N GLY A 23 2.19 14.90 8.78
CA GLY A 23 2.79 16.23 8.88
C GLY A 23 2.87 16.76 10.31
N ALA A 24 1.81 16.55 11.09
CA ALA A 24 1.78 16.90 12.51
C ALA A 24 2.82 16.10 13.32
N MET A 25 2.97 14.81 13.04
CA MET A 25 3.97 13.94 13.69
C MET A 25 5.40 14.35 13.32
N VAL A 26 5.66 14.60 12.03
CA VAL A 26 6.99 14.95 11.51
C VAL A 26 7.47 16.30 12.08
N ALA A 27 6.57 17.25 12.30
CA ALA A 27 6.89 18.57 12.85
C ALA A 27 7.55 18.51 14.23
N THR A 28 7.26 17.50 15.04
CA THR A 28 7.81 17.31 16.39
C THR A 28 8.70 16.08 16.52
N PHE A 29 8.97 15.39 15.43
CA PHE A 29 9.65 14.09 15.45
C PHE A 29 11.06 14.17 16.06
N GLU A 30 11.87 15.13 15.60
CA GLU A 30 13.25 15.28 16.08
C GLU A 30 13.30 15.67 17.54
N GLU A 31 12.39 16.52 18.00
CA GLU A 31 12.28 16.90 19.42
C GLU A 31 11.92 15.70 20.30
N THR A 32 11.05 14.82 19.80
CA THR A 32 10.56 13.64 20.52
C THR A 32 11.60 12.50 20.55
N HIS A 33 12.29 12.27 19.43
CA HIS A 33 13.14 11.09 19.23
C HIS A 33 14.64 11.38 19.25
N GLY A 34 15.05 12.65 19.13
CA GLY A 34 16.47 13.05 19.15
C GLY A 34 17.23 12.85 17.83
N TYR A 35 16.52 12.49 16.76
CA TYR A 35 17.07 12.37 15.40
C TYR A 35 16.02 12.78 14.38
N PRO A 36 16.42 13.20 13.16
CA PRO A 36 15.46 13.63 12.15
C PRO A 36 14.63 12.47 11.60
N PRO A 37 13.39 12.71 11.16
CA PRO A 37 12.56 11.69 10.54
C PRO A 37 13.15 11.24 9.19
N GLY A 38 12.82 10.01 8.79
CA GLY A 38 13.05 9.52 7.45
C GLY A 38 12.03 10.10 6.45
N ARG A 39 11.87 9.43 5.33
CA ARG A 39 10.91 9.83 4.31
C ARG A 39 9.50 9.37 4.72
N ASN A 40 8.55 10.32 4.74
CA ASN A 40 7.13 10.08 5.00
C ASN A 40 6.32 10.86 3.98
N GLU A 41 6.04 10.24 2.84
CA GLU A 41 5.38 10.90 1.72
C GLU A 41 4.47 9.94 0.96
N ILE A 42 3.28 10.44 0.58
CA ILE A 42 2.44 9.81 -0.44
C ILE A 42 2.56 10.69 -1.69
N ARG A 43 3.33 10.21 -2.66
CA ARG A 43 3.62 10.95 -3.88
C ARG A 43 2.41 10.89 -4.83
N VAL A 44 2.00 12.04 -5.35
CA VAL A 44 0.97 12.14 -6.40
C VAL A 44 1.51 11.54 -7.69
N ALA A 45 0.68 10.83 -8.44
CA ALA A 45 1.06 10.26 -9.72
C ALA A 45 1.48 11.34 -10.72
N ASP A 46 2.60 11.14 -11.38
CA ASP A 46 3.07 11.93 -12.52
C ASP A 46 2.68 11.26 -13.85
N ASP A 47 3.14 11.82 -14.97
CA ASP A 47 2.81 11.28 -16.30
C ASP A 47 3.40 9.88 -16.53
N ASP A 48 4.57 9.59 -15.97
CA ASP A 48 5.20 8.27 -16.06
C ASP A 48 4.42 7.23 -15.24
N ASP A 49 3.96 7.60 -14.04
CA ASP A 49 3.11 6.74 -13.22
C ASP A 49 1.79 6.41 -13.93
N ARG A 50 1.15 7.41 -14.52
CA ARG A 50 -0.10 7.22 -15.25
C ARG A 50 0.10 6.37 -16.51
N ARG A 51 1.25 6.49 -17.16
CA ARG A 51 1.62 5.65 -18.30
C ARG A 51 1.80 4.20 -17.86
N ALA A 52 2.51 3.96 -16.76
CA ALA A 52 2.69 2.64 -16.18
C ALA A 52 1.35 2.02 -15.75
N ALA A 53 0.46 2.81 -15.13
CA ALA A 53 -0.87 2.34 -14.73
C ALA A 53 -1.69 1.77 -15.90
N ARG A 54 -1.54 2.32 -17.11
CA ARG A 54 -2.21 1.82 -18.32
C ARG A 54 -1.70 0.46 -18.80
N GLU A 55 -0.52 0.04 -18.36
CA GLU A 55 0.05 -1.27 -18.70
C GLU A 55 -0.51 -2.40 -17.82
N TYR A 56 -1.28 -2.09 -16.79
CA TYR A 56 -2.03 -3.09 -16.01
C TYR A 56 -3.21 -3.58 -16.84
N ALA A 57 -2.95 -4.50 -17.76
CA ALA A 57 -3.85 -4.84 -18.87
C ALA A 57 -4.80 -6.01 -18.60
N ARG A 58 -4.64 -6.72 -17.49
CA ARG A 58 -5.52 -7.85 -17.15
C ARG A 58 -6.87 -7.34 -16.64
N GLU A 59 -7.97 -7.90 -17.19
CA GLU A 59 -9.33 -7.53 -16.79
C GLU A 59 -9.79 -8.31 -15.56
N THR A 60 -9.13 -8.09 -14.43
CA THR A 60 -9.50 -8.63 -13.13
C THR A 60 -9.76 -7.50 -12.15
N LEU A 61 -10.53 -7.75 -11.10
CA LEU A 61 -10.87 -6.74 -10.10
C LEU A 61 -9.59 -6.17 -9.45
N GLY A 62 -8.60 -7.01 -9.14
CA GLY A 62 -7.34 -6.56 -8.56
C GLY A 62 -6.60 -5.59 -9.46
N PHE A 63 -6.50 -5.87 -10.76
CA PHE A 63 -5.85 -4.96 -11.71
C PHE A 63 -6.65 -3.68 -11.93
N GLU A 64 -7.97 -3.75 -11.97
CA GLU A 64 -8.82 -2.58 -12.10
C GLU A 64 -8.63 -1.61 -10.92
N GLU A 65 -8.62 -2.13 -9.71
CA GLU A 65 -8.39 -1.34 -8.50
C GLU A 65 -6.98 -0.73 -8.47
N LEU A 66 -5.96 -1.46 -8.91
CA LEU A 66 -4.59 -0.97 -9.01
C LEU A 66 -4.44 0.10 -10.10
N ARG A 67 -5.10 -0.05 -11.25
CA ARG A 67 -5.11 0.99 -12.29
C ARG A 67 -5.67 2.31 -11.74
N THR A 68 -6.78 2.24 -11.02
CA THR A 68 -7.38 3.42 -10.38
C THR A 68 -6.42 4.04 -9.37
N PHE A 69 -5.77 3.22 -8.55
CA PHE A 69 -4.79 3.67 -7.56
C PHE A 69 -3.62 4.41 -8.23
N TYR A 70 -2.94 3.75 -9.16
CA TYR A 70 -1.74 4.30 -9.79
C TYR A 70 -2.00 5.44 -10.77
N ALA A 71 -3.23 5.66 -11.17
CA ALA A 71 -3.61 6.85 -11.93
C ALA A 71 -3.60 8.12 -11.05
N SER A 72 -3.67 7.97 -9.73
CA SER A 72 -3.72 9.08 -8.76
C SER A 72 -2.51 9.12 -7.83
N ILE A 73 -2.01 7.98 -7.41
CA ILE A 73 -0.93 7.84 -6.43
C ILE A 73 0.29 7.20 -7.10
N GLY A 74 1.45 7.86 -6.95
CA GLY A 74 2.70 7.36 -7.51
C GLY A 74 3.38 6.32 -6.63
N GLU A 75 3.49 6.63 -5.34
CA GLU A 75 4.21 5.79 -4.38
C GLU A 75 3.82 6.17 -2.95
N VAL A 76 3.82 5.20 -2.04
CA VAL A 76 3.62 5.43 -0.61
C VAL A 76 4.90 5.05 0.12
N VAL A 77 5.47 5.98 0.87
CA VAL A 77 6.64 5.77 1.74
C VAL A 77 6.33 6.39 3.09
N LEU A 78 6.04 5.57 4.09
CA LEU A 78 5.74 6.01 5.47
C LEU A 78 6.69 5.29 6.42
N SER A 79 7.95 5.73 6.44
CA SER A 79 9.05 5.05 7.13
C SER A 79 8.93 5.09 8.66
N ASP A 80 8.36 6.17 9.19
CA ASP A 80 8.35 6.42 10.65
C ASP A 80 6.98 6.21 11.29
N VAL A 81 6.02 5.67 10.55
CA VAL A 81 4.67 5.39 11.03
C VAL A 81 4.54 3.90 11.35
N GLY A 82 4.29 3.56 12.61
CA GLY A 82 4.16 2.17 13.04
C GLY A 82 5.38 1.34 12.65
N ASN A 83 5.14 0.23 11.97
CA ASN A 83 6.20 -0.64 11.43
C ASN A 83 6.66 -0.22 10.02
N GLY A 84 6.20 0.92 9.53
CA GLY A 84 6.41 1.35 8.16
C GLY A 84 5.37 0.80 7.20
N TYR A 85 4.96 1.61 6.23
CA TYR A 85 4.03 1.21 5.17
C TYR A 85 4.58 1.69 3.83
N PHE A 86 4.76 0.75 2.90
CA PHE A 86 5.31 1.05 1.58
C PHE A 86 4.42 0.42 0.51
N ILE A 87 3.95 1.25 -0.43
CA ILE A 87 3.33 0.76 -1.67
C ILE A 87 4.24 1.22 -2.80
N HIS A 88 4.79 0.25 -3.53
CA HIS A 88 5.78 0.49 -4.56
C HIS A 88 5.15 1.21 -5.75
N ALA A 89 5.96 1.97 -6.49
CA ALA A 89 5.51 2.64 -7.72
C ALA A 89 5.05 1.62 -8.77
N ALA A 90 4.10 2.03 -9.62
CA ALA A 90 3.50 1.16 -10.64
C ALA A 90 4.54 0.47 -11.52
N ARG A 91 5.58 1.19 -11.95
CA ARG A 91 6.65 0.64 -12.79
C ARG A 91 7.42 -0.46 -12.06
N ASP A 92 7.76 -0.24 -10.79
CA ASP A 92 8.52 -1.22 -9.99
C ASP A 92 7.72 -2.51 -9.78
N VAL A 93 6.42 -2.39 -9.55
CA VAL A 93 5.51 -3.54 -9.39
C VAL A 93 5.43 -4.34 -10.69
N LEU A 94 5.27 -3.68 -11.83
CA LEU A 94 5.21 -4.34 -13.14
C LEU A 94 6.54 -4.99 -13.52
N ASP A 95 7.65 -4.32 -13.27
CA ASP A 95 8.99 -4.84 -13.56
C ASP A 95 9.27 -6.09 -12.72
N GLN A 96 8.92 -6.07 -11.44
CA GLN A 96 9.05 -7.23 -10.56
C GLN A 96 8.16 -8.39 -11.04
N LEU A 97 6.93 -8.12 -11.43
CA LEU A 97 6.02 -9.13 -11.96
C LEU A 97 6.59 -9.76 -13.26
N ALA A 98 7.16 -8.95 -14.13
CA ALA A 98 7.77 -9.42 -15.38
C ALA A 98 9.04 -10.26 -15.13
N GLU A 99 9.83 -9.91 -14.11
CA GLU A 99 11.08 -10.56 -13.77
C GLU A 99 10.87 -11.86 -12.98
N ASP A 100 10.02 -11.83 -11.96
CA ASP A 100 9.81 -12.93 -11.01
C ASP A 100 8.56 -13.77 -11.30
N GLY A 101 7.64 -13.27 -12.12
CA GLY A 101 6.36 -13.91 -12.41
C GLY A 101 5.34 -13.76 -11.29
N ASP A 102 4.22 -14.45 -11.43
CA ASP A 102 3.12 -14.43 -10.47
C ASP A 102 3.53 -15.05 -9.12
N VAL A 103 3.10 -14.43 -8.03
CA VAL A 103 3.30 -14.97 -6.67
C VAL A 103 2.24 -16.04 -6.41
N ALA A 104 2.66 -17.20 -5.91
CA ALA A 104 1.75 -18.27 -5.53
C ALA A 104 1.16 -18.03 -4.13
N LEU A 105 -0.16 -18.12 -4.02
CA LEU A 105 -0.93 -17.95 -2.79
C LEU A 105 -1.77 -19.22 -2.57
N PRO A 106 -1.17 -20.34 -2.08
CA PRO A 106 -1.82 -21.65 -2.09
C PRO A 106 -3.15 -21.74 -1.33
N ASP A 107 -3.31 -20.93 -0.28
CA ASP A 107 -4.49 -20.93 0.58
C ASP A 107 -5.51 -19.85 0.23
N ALA A 108 -5.25 -19.05 -0.81
CA ALA A 108 -6.16 -18.01 -1.27
C ALA A 108 -7.21 -18.55 -2.24
N ASP A 109 -8.38 -17.91 -2.28
CA ASP A 109 -9.43 -18.21 -3.26
C ASP A 109 -8.93 -18.00 -4.69
N ASP A 110 -8.14 -16.95 -4.90
CA ASP A 110 -7.38 -16.74 -6.13
C ASP A 110 -5.90 -17.04 -5.84
N PRO A 111 -5.33 -18.11 -6.42
CA PRO A 111 -4.03 -18.61 -6.02
C PRO A 111 -2.83 -17.85 -6.59
N LEU A 112 -3.05 -16.79 -7.37
CA LEU A 112 -1.98 -16.02 -8.00
C LEU A 112 -2.12 -14.53 -7.71
N GLY A 113 -1.00 -13.86 -7.53
CA GLY A 113 -0.96 -12.43 -7.26
C GLY A 113 0.38 -11.78 -7.61
N MET A 114 0.54 -10.53 -7.17
CA MET A 114 1.78 -9.77 -7.36
C MET A 114 2.11 -8.95 -6.11
N VAL A 115 3.39 -8.77 -5.85
CA VAL A 115 3.88 -7.91 -4.78
C VAL A 115 3.60 -6.45 -5.13
N ILE A 116 2.90 -5.75 -4.24
CA ILE A 116 2.60 -4.32 -4.40
C ILE A 116 3.30 -3.44 -3.38
N GLY A 117 3.82 -3.99 -2.31
CA GLY A 117 4.45 -3.21 -1.25
C GLY A 117 5.05 -4.08 -0.16
N SER A 118 5.41 -3.42 0.94
CA SER A 118 6.01 -4.07 2.10
C SER A 118 5.79 -3.24 3.37
N ASP A 119 6.03 -3.86 4.53
CA ASP A 119 6.22 -3.12 5.77
C ASP A 119 7.72 -2.87 6.04
N GLY A 120 8.03 -2.17 7.12
CA GLY A 120 9.41 -1.87 7.51
C GLY A 120 10.22 -3.08 8.01
N GLY A 121 9.55 -4.18 8.32
CA GLY A 121 10.16 -5.45 8.70
C GLY A 121 10.46 -6.36 7.51
N GLY A 122 10.13 -5.93 6.30
CA GLY A 122 10.36 -6.69 5.08
C GLY A 122 9.23 -7.67 4.71
N ARG A 123 8.15 -7.74 5.47
CA ARG A 123 6.98 -8.52 5.08
C ARG A 123 6.34 -7.89 3.84
N LEU A 124 5.94 -8.72 2.90
CA LEU A 124 5.47 -8.26 1.60
C LEU A 124 3.93 -8.24 1.55
N TYR A 125 3.37 -7.20 0.94
CA TYR A 125 1.97 -7.12 0.61
C TYR A 125 1.77 -7.61 -0.82
N VAL A 126 0.85 -8.55 -1.00
CA VAL A 126 0.54 -9.17 -2.28
C VAL A 126 -0.93 -8.98 -2.60
N ALA A 127 -1.22 -8.44 -3.78
CA ALA A 127 -2.58 -8.35 -4.31
C ALA A 127 -2.82 -9.58 -5.19
N ASP A 128 -3.87 -10.34 -4.89
CA ASP A 128 -4.28 -11.43 -5.78
C ASP A 128 -5.12 -10.88 -6.95
N TRP A 129 -5.35 -11.71 -7.96
CA TRP A 129 -6.08 -11.26 -9.15
C TRP A 129 -7.55 -10.94 -8.86
N GLY A 130 -8.12 -11.53 -7.80
CA GLY A 130 -9.48 -11.23 -7.34
C GLY A 130 -9.59 -9.94 -6.54
N GLY A 131 -8.48 -9.33 -6.14
CA GLY A 131 -8.41 -8.04 -5.44
C GLY A 131 -8.08 -8.13 -3.96
N ALA A 132 -8.08 -9.33 -3.35
CA ALA A 132 -7.72 -9.47 -1.94
C ALA A 132 -6.25 -9.14 -1.70
N ILE A 133 -5.95 -8.55 -0.55
CA ILE A 133 -4.60 -8.22 -0.14
C ILE A 133 -4.13 -9.19 0.93
N HIS A 134 -2.94 -9.73 0.73
CA HIS A 134 -2.28 -10.68 1.62
C HIS A 134 -0.96 -10.11 2.12
N ARG A 135 -0.51 -10.58 3.27
CA ARG A 135 0.80 -10.25 3.80
C ARG A 135 1.60 -11.52 4.04
N SER A 136 2.85 -11.56 3.60
CA SER A 136 3.74 -12.68 3.88
C SER A 136 4.05 -12.75 5.38
N ARG A 137 4.19 -13.96 5.90
CA ARG A 137 4.58 -14.17 7.32
C ARG A 137 6.06 -13.91 7.52
N THR A 138 6.86 -14.06 6.46
CA THR A 138 8.30 -13.81 6.45
C THR A 138 8.67 -12.79 5.36
N ALA A 139 9.93 -12.42 5.28
CA ALA A 139 10.43 -11.52 4.24
C ALA A 139 10.59 -12.19 2.86
N ALA A 140 10.06 -13.40 2.68
CA ALA A 140 10.15 -14.18 1.46
C ALA A 140 8.77 -14.58 0.94
N VAL A 141 8.58 -14.55 -0.38
CA VAL A 141 7.33 -14.95 -1.04
C VAL A 141 7.33 -16.43 -1.44
N ASP A 142 8.47 -17.03 -1.58
CA ASP A 142 8.67 -18.42 -2.01
C ASP A 142 8.39 -19.45 -0.92
N GLU A 143 8.26 -19.03 0.34
CA GLU A 143 7.86 -19.90 1.44
C GLU A 143 6.35 -20.21 1.45
N GLY A 144 5.54 -19.49 0.67
CA GLY A 144 4.11 -19.75 0.46
C GLY A 144 3.21 -19.49 1.66
N GLU A 145 3.70 -18.84 2.69
CA GLU A 145 2.93 -18.52 3.91
C GLU A 145 2.45 -17.07 3.90
N PHE A 146 1.14 -16.91 3.72
CA PHE A 146 0.48 -15.60 3.67
C PHE A 146 -0.74 -15.58 4.59
N ASP A 147 -1.00 -14.41 5.16
CA ASP A 147 -2.24 -14.11 5.85
C ASP A 147 -3.04 -13.11 5.02
N LYS A 148 -4.32 -13.37 4.83
CA LYS A 148 -5.23 -12.42 4.18
C LYS A 148 -5.44 -11.23 5.10
N VAL A 149 -5.21 -10.03 4.59
CA VAL A 149 -5.35 -8.79 5.34
C VAL A 149 -6.70 -8.16 5.10
N THR A 150 -7.10 -8.01 3.84
CA THR A 150 -8.37 -7.40 3.43
C THR A 150 -8.94 -8.06 2.19
N GLU A 151 -10.23 -7.84 1.95
CA GLU A 151 -10.95 -8.40 0.81
C GLU A 151 -10.66 -7.65 -0.50
N ASP A 152 -10.26 -6.39 -0.42
CA ASP A 152 -9.95 -5.56 -1.58
C ASP A 152 -8.93 -4.47 -1.26
N LEU A 153 -8.49 -3.76 -2.29
CA LEU A 153 -7.53 -2.66 -2.15
C LEU A 153 -8.10 -1.46 -1.39
N PRO A 154 -9.33 -0.98 -1.66
CA PRO A 154 -9.90 0.13 -0.89
C PRO A 154 -9.95 -0.13 0.61
N GLU A 155 -10.31 -1.34 1.03
CA GLU A 155 -10.30 -1.74 2.45
C GLU A 155 -8.89 -1.71 3.04
N PHE A 156 -7.89 -2.17 2.27
CA PHE A 156 -6.49 -2.13 2.66
C PHE A 156 -6.00 -0.69 2.84
N LEU A 157 -6.32 0.20 1.91
CA LEU A 157 -5.97 1.61 2.01
C LEU A 157 -6.64 2.29 3.21
N ASP A 158 -7.90 1.96 3.49
CA ASP A 158 -8.60 2.46 4.68
C ASP A 158 -7.97 1.93 5.97
N LEU A 159 -7.51 0.69 5.98
CA LEU A 159 -6.79 0.10 7.10
C LEU A 159 -5.46 0.83 7.36
N ILE A 160 -4.72 1.18 6.31
CA ILE A 160 -3.51 2.02 6.41
C ILE A 160 -3.88 3.37 7.03
N ARG A 161 -4.91 4.06 6.52
CA ARG A 161 -5.34 5.36 7.04
C ARG A 161 -5.67 5.29 8.54
N ARG A 162 -6.45 4.30 8.95
CA ARG A 162 -6.79 4.10 10.37
C ARG A 162 -5.58 3.80 11.23
N SER A 163 -4.64 3.00 10.73
CA SER A 163 -3.41 2.66 11.43
C SER A 163 -2.49 3.87 11.59
N VAL A 164 -2.38 4.71 10.56
CA VAL A 164 -1.61 5.96 10.61
C VAL A 164 -2.23 6.92 11.63
N THR A 165 -3.53 7.14 11.56
CA THR A 165 -4.23 8.05 12.48
C THR A 165 -4.06 7.59 13.93
N ARG A 166 -4.23 6.31 14.21
CA ARG A 166 -4.04 5.75 15.54
C ARG A 166 -2.60 5.93 16.03
N PHE A 167 -1.62 5.66 15.21
CA PHE A 167 -0.21 5.82 15.56
C PHE A 167 0.12 7.28 15.90
N VAL A 168 -0.35 8.22 15.09
CA VAL A 168 -0.11 9.66 15.31
C VAL A 168 -0.76 10.14 16.62
N GLU A 169 -1.95 9.63 16.95
CA GLU A 169 -2.70 10.02 18.15
C GLU A 169 -2.18 9.33 19.42
N THR A 170 -1.80 8.07 19.35
CA THR A 170 -1.52 7.23 20.54
C THR A 170 -0.08 6.71 20.62
N GLY A 171 0.68 6.73 19.54
CA GLY A 171 1.99 6.09 19.43
C GLY A 171 1.92 4.56 19.32
N GLU A 172 0.73 3.97 19.27
CA GLU A 172 0.53 2.53 19.15
C GLU A 172 0.49 2.08 17.70
N THR A 173 1.19 1.01 17.37
CA THR A 173 1.12 0.37 16.07
C THR A 173 -0.27 -0.22 15.85
N GLY A 174 -0.80 -0.10 14.63
CA GLY A 174 -2.08 -0.70 14.26
C GLY A 174 -2.00 -2.20 14.03
N SER A 175 -3.07 -2.78 13.50
CA SER A 175 -3.19 -4.22 13.23
C SER A 175 -2.52 -4.68 11.92
N LEU A 176 -1.84 -3.79 11.22
CA LEU A 176 -1.01 -4.13 10.06
C LEU A 176 0.40 -4.51 10.47
#